data_f224a91d6096cef49fd253c25501cfd0
#
_entry.id   f224a91d6096cef49fd253c25501cfd0
#
_cell.length_a   1.000
_cell.length_b   1.000
_cell.length_c   1.000
_cell.angle_alpha   90.00
_cell.angle_beta   90.00
_cell.angle_gamma   90.00
#
_symmetry.space_group_name_H-M   'P 1'
#
loop_
_entity.id
_entity.type
_entity.pdbx_description
1 polymer ?
#
loop_
_entity_poly.entity_id
_entity_poly.type
_entity_poly.pdbx_seq_one_letter_code
_entity_poly.pdbx_strand_id
1 'polypeptide(L)'
;MMDALEKYVDSLSTPESELLRALDHETHMQTIQPRMLSGHIQGKLLEMFVRMLRPRSILEIGTFTGYSALSMAAGLGEGATLDTIEVDDELEELAQRFFDRSPCGGKIRLHIGSALDIAPTLG
;
A
#
# COMPACT_ATOMS: atom_id res chain seq x y z
N MET A 1 -5.89 15.34 -10.75
CA MET A 1 -5.44 16.71 -10.47
C MET A 1 -5.83 17.08 -9.05
N MET A 2 -4.92 17.64 -8.29
CA MET A 2 -5.21 18.09 -6.92
C MET A 2 -5.91 19.44 -6.92
N ASP A 3 -6.93 19.60 -6.07
CA ASP A 3 -7.55 20.88 -5.83
C ASP A 3 -6.72 21.74 -4.86
N ALA A 4 -7.19 22.93 -4.53
CA ALA A 4 -6.43 23.85 -3.68
C ALA A 4 -6.20 23.30 -2.27
N LEU A 5 -7.18 22.60 -1.71
CA LEU A 5 -7.07 22.02 -0.38
C LEU A 5 -6.04 20.88 -0.38
N GLU A 6 -6.11 20.01 -1.37
CA GLU A 6 -5.15 18.90 -1.49
C GLU A 6 -3.73 19.42 -1.67
N LYS A 7 -3.53 20.45 -2.48
CA LYS A 7 -2.21 21.09 -2.66
C LYS A 7 -1.68 21.66 -1.35
N TYR A 8 -2.55 22.28 -0.57
CA TYR A 8 -2.17 22.81 0.73
C TYR A 8 -1.72 21.71 1.69
N VAL A 9 -2.52 20.65 1.79
CA VAL A 9 -2.20 19.50 2.65
C VAL A 9 -0.89 18.85 2.19
N ASP A 10 -0.73 18.65 0.89
CA ASP A 10 0.48 18.05 0.34
C ASP A 10 1.72 18.87 0.67
N SER A 11 1.61 20.20 0.59
CA SER A 11 2.74 21.10 0.86
C SER A 11 3.22 21.04 2.31
N LEU A 12 2.34 20.66 3.24
CA LEU A 12 2.65 20.58 4.67
C LEU A 12 2.93 19.15 5.13
N SER A 13 2.78 18.17 4.25
CA SER A 13 2.99 16.76 4.58
C SER A 13 4.42 16.34 4.26
N THR A 14 4.87 15.26 4.91
CA THR A 14 6.14 14.63 4.56
C THR A 14 6.14 14.26 3.08
N PRO A 15 7.22 14.54 2.34
CA PRO A 15 7.28 14.21 0.92
C PRO A 15 7.08 12.73 0.63
N GLU A 16 6.48 12.45 -0.53
CA GLU A 16 6.33 11.09 -1.03
C GLU A 16 7.72 10.47 -1.29
N SER A 17 7.90 9.20 -0.91
CA SER A 17 9.14 8.51 -1.18
C SER A 17 9.32 8.28 -2.69
N GLU A 18 10.58 8.12 -3.12
CA GLU A 18 10.86 7.84 -4.53
C GLU A 18 10.23 6.52 -4.98
N LEU A 19 10.21 5.51 -4.10
CA LEU A 19 9.60 4.23 -4.41
C LEU A 19 8.11 4.36 -4.67
N LEU A 20 7.39 5.09 -3.81
CA LEU A 20 5.95 5.30 -3.98
C LEU A 20 5.65 6.16 -5.20
N ARG A 21 6.51 7.14 -5.49
CA ARG A 21 6.36 7.94 -6.71
C ARG A 21 6.54 7.08 -7.96
N ALA A 22 7.52 6.18 -7.94
CA ALA A 22 7.74 5.25 -9.04
C ALA A 22 6.55 4.29 -9.21
N LEU A 23 6.00 3.81 -8.09
CA LEU A 23 4.82 2.95 -8.14
C LEU A 23 3.61 3.67 -8.71
N ASP A 24 3.39 4.92 -8.30
CA ASP A 24 2.31 5.75 -8.84
C ASP A 24 2.44 5.87 -10.37
N HIS A 25 3.65 6.19 -10.84
CA HIS A 25 3.93 6.32 -12.27
C HIS A 25 3.67 5.00 -13.01
N GLU A 26 4.20 3.88 -12.51
CA GLU A 26 3.98 2.57 -13.12
C GLU A 26 2.50 2.18 -13.13
N THR A 27 1.78 2.51 -12.07
CA THR A 27 0.35 2.22 -12.00
C THR A 27 -0.43 2.94 -13.10
N HIS A 28 -0.10 4.21 -13.34
CA HIS A 28 -0.74 4.97 -14.41
C HIS A 28 -0.37 4.45 -15.79
N MET A 29 0.81 3.86 -15.95
CA MET A 29 1.26 3.31 -17.22
C MET A 29 0.66 1.93 -17.53
N GLN A 30 0.44 1.10 -16.50
CA GLN A 30 0.14 -0.32 -16.68
C GLN A 30 -1.28 -0.73 -16.31
N THR A 31 -2.07 0.13 -15.69
CA THR A 31 -3.42 -0.24 -15.27
C THR A 31 -4.48 0.58 -15.98
N ILE A 32 -5.69 -0.01 -16.07
CA ILE A 32 -6.83 0.64 -16.71
C ILE A 32 -7.46 1.69 -15.81
N GLN A 33 -7.43 1.46 -14.48
CA GLN A 33 -8.07 2.36 -13.53
C GLN A 33 -7.10 2.82 -12.45
N PRO A 34 -6.12 3.69 -12.81
CA PRO A 34 -5.13 4.16 -11.83
C PRO A 34 -5.74 4.97 -10.69
N ARG A 35 -7.00 5.42 -10.83
CA ARG A 35 -7.71 6.13 -9.76
C ARG A 35 -7.96 5.27 -8.52
N MET A 36 -7.83 3.94 -8.62
CA MET A 36 -7.91 3.04 -7.47
C MET A 36 -6.70 3.16 -6.55
N LEU A 37 -5.65 3.84 -7.00
CA LEU A 37 -4.47 4.07 -6.19
C LEU A 37 -4.80 5.02 -5.03
N SER A 38 -4.33 4.68 -3.83
CA SER A 38 -4.60 5.50 -2.63
C SER A 38 -3.99 6.89 -2.72
N GLY A 39 -2.76 6.99 -3.22
CA GLY A 39 -2.06 8.24 -3.37
C GLY A 39 -1.34 8.71 -2.12
N HIS A 40 -0.58 9.80 -2.27
CA HIS A 40 0.35 10.27 -1.24
C HIS A 40 -0.33 10.69 0.07
N ILE A 41 -1.38 11.50 0.00
CA ILE A 41 -2.04 12.03 1.21
C ILE A 41 -2.67 10.88 2.00
N GLN A 42 -3.44 10.03 1.34
CA GLN A 42 -4.07 8.89 2.00
C GLN A 42 -3.02 7.91 2.53
N GLY A 43 -1.95 7.68 1.77
CA GLY A 43 -0.86 6.82 2.21
C GLY A 43 -0.20 7.33 3.48
N LYS A 44 0.08 8.63 3.57
CA LYS A 44 0.65 9.22 4.77
C LYS A 44 -0.30 9.15 5.96
N LEU A 45 -1.59 9.31 5.72
CA LEU A 45 -2.60 9.16 6.79
C LEU A 45 -2.62 7.73 7.33
N LEU A 46 -2.60 6.74 6.43
CA LEU A 46 -2.56 5.33 6.84
C LEU A 46 -1.28 5.01 7.62
N GLU A 47 -0.14 5.49 7.16
CA GLU A 47 1.12 5.31 7.86
C GLU A 47 1.06 5.90 9.27
N MET A 48 0.49 7.09 9.41
CA MET A 48 0.33 7.74 10.71
C MET A 48 -0.53 6.91 11.65
N PHE A 49 -1.67 6.39 11.17
CA PHE A 49 -2.54 5.53 11.97
C PHE A 49 -1.80 4.28 12.45
N VAL A 50 -1.03 3.65 11.58
CA VAL A 50 -0.26 2.47 11.94
C VAL A 50 0.76 2.79 13.03
N ARG A 51 1.47 3.92 12.90
CA ARG A 51 2.42 4.36 13.92
C ARG A 51 1.76 4.64 15.27
N MET A 52 0.54 5.16 15.24
CA MET A 52 -0.20 5.47 16.47
C MET A 52 -0.75 4.22 17.14
N LEU A 53 -1.29 3.29 16.37
CA LEU A 53 -1.95 2.09 16.87
C LEU A 53 -0.98 0.96 17.21
N ARG A 54 0.18 0.94 16.59
CA ARG A 54 1.22 -0.10 16.75
C ARG A 54 0.66 -1.52 16.65
N PRO A 55 -0.03 -1.86 15.55
CA PRO A 55 -0.58 -3.20 15.40
C PRO A 55 0.51 -4.23 15.22
N ARG A 56 0.25 -5.47 15.64
CA ARG A 56 1.13 -6.59 15.37
C ARG A 56 0.87 -7.20 14.01
N SER A 57 -0.36 -7.07 13.53
CA SER A 57 -0.74 -7.57 12.22
C SER A 57 -1.79 -6.66 11.61
N ILE A 58 -1.72 -6.53 10.30
CA ILE A 58 -2.69 -5.79 9.50
C ILE A 58 -3.21 -6.73 8.43
N LEU A 59 -4.52 -6.67 8.19
CA LEU A 59 -5.14 -7.33 7.04
C LEU A 59 -5.68 -6.26 6.12
N GLU A 60 -5.25 -6.30 4.87
CA GLU A 60 -5.77 -5.45 3.81
C GLU A 60 -6.50 -6.29 2.77
N ILE A 61 -7.70 -5.88 2.41
CA ILE A 61 -8.45 -6.50 1.32
C ILE A 61 -8.46 -5.53 0.15
N GLY A 62 -7.88 -5.97 -0.98
CA GLY A 62 -7.70 -5.12 -2.14
C GLY A 62 -6.33 -4.47 -2.18
N THR A 63 -5.32 -5.24 -2.63
CA THR A 63 -3.95 -4.75 -2.73
C THR A 63 -3.79 -3.70 -3.82
N PHE A 64 -4.48 -3.88 -4.91
CA PHE A 64 -4.28 -3.18 -6.18
C PHE A 64 -2.80 -3.28 -6.57
N THR A 65 -2.08 -2.16 -6.69
CA THR A 65 -0.65 -2.20 -7.04
C THR A 65 0.27 -2.08 -5.81
N GLY A 66 -0.31 -1.95 -4.61
CA GLY A 66 0.44 -2.05 -3.36
C GLY A 66 0.79 -0.73 -2.68
N TYR A 67 0.26 0.38 -3.15
CA TYR A 67 0.59 1.69 -2.61
C TYR A 67 0.22 1.82 -1.12
N SER A 68 -1.03 1.45 -0.77
CA SER A 68 -1.47 1.52 0.62
C SER A 68 -0.73 0.50 1.50
N ALA A 69 -0.48 -0.70 0.98
CA ALA A 69 0.28 -1.72 1.72
C ALA A 69 1.69 -1.21 2.06
N LEU A 70 2.38 -0.62 1.09
CA LEU A 70 3.71 -0.04 1.32
C LEU A 70 3.66 1.11 2.32
N SER A 71 2.64 1.95 2.22
CA SER A 71 2.47 3.08 3.13
C SER A 71 2.26 2.60 4.57
N MET A 72 1.40 1.61 4.76
CA MET A 72 1.14 1.04 6.08
C MET A 72 2.36 0.30 6.63
N ALA A 73 3.05 -0.46 5.78
CA ALA A 73 4.23 -1.22 6.19
C ALA A 73 5.35 -0.30 6.69
N ALA A 74 5.46 0.91 6.13
CA ALA A 74 6.44 1.89 6.58
C ALA A 74 6.23 2.32 8.03
N GLY A 75 5.00 2.18 8.55
CA GLY A 75 4.67 2.49 9.93
C GLY A 75 4.76 1.31 10.89
N LEU A 76 4.93 0.09 10.38
CA LEU A 76 4.96 -1.11 11.22
C LEU A 76 6.25 -1.21 12.03
N GLY A 77 6.10 -1.66 13.26
CA GLY A 77 7.23 -1.95 14.11
C GLY A 77 7.90 -3.28 13.78
N GLU A 78 8.99 -3.56 14.48
CA GLU A 78 9.72 -4.80 14.31
C GLU A 78 8.85 -6.01 14.68
N GLY A 79 8.89 -7.04 13.87
CA GLY A 79 8.11 -8.27 14.08
C GLY A 79 6.65 -8.19 13.67
N ALA A 80 6.14 -7.00 13.33
CA ALA A 80 4.79 -6.85 12.83
C ALA A 80 4.69 -7.22 11.36
N THR A 81 3.52 -7.68 10.93
CA THR A 81 3.30 -8.14 9.56
C THR A 81 2.03 -7.55 8.97
N LEU A 82 1.98 -7.50 7.65
CA LEU A 82 0.82 -7.07 6.88
C LEU A 82 0.50 -8.14 5.85
N ASP A 83 -0.72 -8.67 5.91
CA ASP A 83 -1.23 -9.57 4.89
C ASP A 83 -2.19 -8.78 4.00
N THR A 84 -1.96 -8.80 2.69
CA THR A 84 -2.80 -8.10 1.73
C THR A 84 -3.30 -9.09 0.68
N ILE A 85 -4.56 -8.96 0.31
CA ILE A 85 -5.24 -9.92 -0.56
C ILE A 85 -5.71 -9.20 -1.81
N GLU A 86 -5.36 -9.77 -2.98
CA GLU A 86 -5.79 -9.25 -4.28
C GLU A 86 -6.43 -10.37 -5.10
N VAL A 87 -7.61 -10.09 -5.65
CA VAL A 87 -8.32 -11.07 -6.47
C VAL A 87 -7.81 -11.12 -7.92
N ASP A 88 -7.24 -10.03 -8.39
CA ASP A 88 -6.75 -9.93 -9.78
C ASP A 88 -5.29 -10.38 -9.85
N ASP A 89 -5.05 -11.59 -10.39
CA ASP A 89 -3.72 -12.14 -10.48
C ASP A 89 -2.80 -11.39 -11.46
N GLU A 90 -3.36 -10.57 -12.33
CA GLU A 90 -2.56 -9.75 -13.25
C GLU A 90 -1.77 -8.66 -12.52
N LEU A 91 -2.19 -8.30 -11.31
CA LEU A 91 -1.51 -7.28 -10.52
C LEU A 91 -0.37 -7.83 -9.65
N GLU A 92 -0.26 -9.15 -9.54
CA GLU A 92 0.68 -9.80 -8.63
C GLU A 92 2.14 -9.39 -8.90
N GLU A 93 2.56 -9.47 -10.15
CA GLU A 93 3.95 -9.19 -10.51
C GLU A 93 4.34 -7.75 -10.19
N LEU A 94 3.48 -6.80 -10.56
CA LEU A 94 3.75 -5.38 -10.32
C LEU A 94 3.84 -5.10 -8.82
N ALA A 95 2.85 -5.55 -8.05
CA ALA A 95 2.83 -5.31 -6.61
C ALA A 95 4.04 -5.94 -5.91
N GLN A 96 4.32 -7.21 -6.20
CA GLN A 96 5.43 -7.92 -5.56
C GLN A 96 6.78 -7.29 -5.91
N ARG A 97 6.94 -6.85 -7.15
CA ARG A 97 8.18 -6.19 -7.58
C ARG A 97 8.47 -4.94 -6.74
N PHE A 98 7.45 -4.14 -6.45
CA PHE A 98 7.63 -2.95 -5.63
C PHE A 98 7.79 -3.29 -4.15
N PHE A 99 7.12 -4.34 -3.66
CA PHE A 99 7.36 -4.81 -2.29
C PHE A 99 8.82 -5.24 -2.11
N ASP A 100 9.36 -5.96 -3.08
CA ASP A 100 10.74 -6.45 -3.01
C ASP A 100 11.77 -5.31 -3.02
N ARG A 101 11.42 -4.17 -3.60
CA ARG A 101 12.29 -2.98 -3.63
C ARG A 101 12.22 -2.16 -2.35
N SER A 102 11.22 -2.38 -1.51
CA SER A 102 11.02 -1.61 -0.29
C SER A 102 11.83 -2.17 0.86
N PRO A 103 12.44 -1.31 1.70
CA PRO A 103 13.07 -1.79 2.94
C PRO A 103 12.06 -2.41 3.91
N CYS A 104 10.77 -2.09 3.75
CA CYS A 104 9.70 -2.65 4.57
C CYS A 104 8.99 -3.84 3.91
N GLY A 105 9.40 -4.22 2.70
CA GLY A 105 8.71 -5.26 1.93
C GLY A 105 8.66 -6.61 2.59
N GLY A 106 9.66 -6.93 3.40
CA GLY A 106 9.69 -8.20 4.14
C GLY A 106 8.58 -8.36 5.16
N LYS A 107 7.88 -7.28 5.51
CA LYS A 107 6.73 -7.31 6.42
C LYS A 107 5.43 -7.58 5.69
N ILE A 108 5.42 -7.54 4.37
CA ILE A 108 4.22 -7.66 3.54
C ILE A 108 4.14 -9.07 2.97
N ARG A 109 2.98 -9.71 3.14
CA ARG A 109 2.67 -10.99 2.53
C ARG A 109 1.50 -10.79 1.57
N LEU A 110 1.76 -11.00 0.29
CA LEU A 110 0.75 -10.85 -0.77
C LEU A 110 0.08 -12.20 -1.02
N HIS A 111 -1.24 -12.19 -1.00
CA HIS A 111 -2.06 -13.36 -1.28
C HIS A 111 -2.95 -13.07 -2.48
N ILE A 112 -2.93 -13.97 -3.46
CA ILE A 112 -3.76 -13.82 -4.65
C ILE A 112 -4.94 -14.78 -4.55
N GLY A 113 -6.14 -14.23 -4.63
CA GLY A 113 -7.38 -15.01 -4.57
C GLY A 113 -8.51 -14.25 -3.91
N SER A 114 -9.55 -14.99 -3.54
CA SER A 114 -10.72 -14.43 -2.89
C SER A 114 -10.46 -14.18 -1.40
N ALA A 115 -10.79 -12.97 -0.94
CA ALA A 115 -10.68 -12.65 0.48
C ALA A 115 -11.56 -13.55 1.36
N LEU A 116 -12.72 -13.97 0.84
CA LEU A 116 -13.61 -14.86 1.57
C LEU A 116 -12.96 -16.21 1.85
N ASP A 117 -12.10 -16.67 0.94
CA ASP A 117 -11.41 -17.95 1.09
C ASP A 117 -10.12 -17.82 1.89
N ILE A 118 -9.37 -16.74 1.68
CA ILE A 118 -8.02 -16.57 2.22
C ILE A 118 -8.04 -16.01 3.64
N ALA A 119 -8.84 -14.98 3.91
CA ALA A 119 -8.82 -14.31 5.20
C ALA A 119 -9.01 -15.24 6.40
N PRO A 120 -9.95 -16.23 6.34
CA PRO A 120 -10.11 -17.16 7.47
C PRO A 120 -8.88 -18.03 7.74
N THR A 121 -7.99 -18.19 6.77
CA THR A 121 -6.79 -19.03 6.93
C THR A 121 -5.64 -18.29 7.60
N LEU A 122 -5.74 -16.97 7.72
CA LEU A 122 -4.66 -16.15 8.25
C LEU A 122 -4.66 -16.06 9.78
N GLY A 123 -5.71 -16.57 10.37
CA GLY A 123 -5.80 -16.76 11.81
C GLY A 123 -5.65 -15.56 12.67
#